data_9d249657b9eaf093d61592786d79f4d7
#
_entry.id   9d249657b9eaf093d61592786d79f4d7
#
_cell.length_a   1.000
_cell.length_b   1.000
_cell.length_c   1.000
_cell.angle_alpha   90.00
_cell.angle_beta   90.00
_cell.angle_gamma   90.00
#
_symmetry.space_group_name_H-M   'P 1'
#
loop_
_entity.id
_entity.type
_entity.pdbx_description
1 polymer ?
#
loop_
_entity_poly.entity_id
_entity_poly.type
_entity_poly.pdbx_seq_one_letter_code
_entity_poly.pdbx_strand_id
1 'polypeptide(L)'
;GHHVYLHSFPTRRSSDLNKRLYELGSDDVEAINAVSGERCSPHPHNFTDRILRPGDQAFFDIIQAYMGYRTCYYRTLNVGRATQSQRDAYKRAREWIDAAINTIKPGVTTDKVAKLWPKATEFGFTDEMEAFGLQFGHGLGMALHERPIISRLVSLTHPLELKEGMVFALETYCPASDGVSAARIEEEVVVT
;
A
#
# COMPACT_ATOMS: atom_id res chain seq x y z
N GLY A 1 -14.09 34.93 0.48
CA GLY A 1 -13.55 33.71 1.00
C GLY A 1 -14.63 32.66 1.06
N HIS A 2 -14.59 31.69 0.12
CA HIS A 2 -15.46 30.52 0.19
C HIS A 2 -14.89 29.54 1.22
N HIS A 3 -15.53 29.47 2.38
CA HIS A 3 -15.31 28.37 3.32
C HIS A 3 -15.89 27.09 2.69
N VAL A 4 -15.04 26.27 2.09
CA VAL A 4 -15.41 24.91 1.74
C VAL A 4 -15.52 24.12 3.05
N TYR A 5 -16.74 23.92 3.51
CA TYR A 5 -17.03 23.01 4.60
C TYR A 5 -16.71 21.59 4.11
N LEU A 6 -15.53 21.09 4.45
CA LEU A 6 -15.17 19.70 4.25
C LEU A 6 -15.89 18.80 5.29
N HIS A 7 -17.20 18.78 5.25
CA HIS A 7 -18.01 17.78 5.90
C HIS A 7 -18.00 16.52 5.05
N SER A 8 -16.86 15.85 4.96
CA SER A 8 -16.81 14.54 4.32
C SER A 8 -16.73 13.48 5.38
N PHE A 9 -17.84 12.80 5.61
CA PHE A 9 -17.80 11.47 6.22
C PHE A 9 -16.91 10.55 5.37
N PRO A 10 -16.19 9.57 5.94
CA PRO A 10 -15.38 8.63 5.17
C PRO A 10 -16.13 8.00 4.00
N THR A 11 -17.41 7.69 4.18
CA THR A 11 -18.30 7.19 3.14
C THR A 11 -18.51 8.16 1.97
N ARG A 12 -18.49 9.48 2.19
CA ARG A 12 -18.58 10.47 1.11
C ARG A 12 -17.28 10.56 0.31
N ARG A 13 -16.12 10.44 0.96
CA ARG A 13 -14.84 10.45 0.23
C ARG A 13 -14.68 9.24 -0.67
N SER A 14 -15.09 8.06 -0.23
CA SER A 14 -15.10 6.88 -1.10
C SER A 14 -16.02 7.08 -2.30
N SER A 15 -17.22 7.63 -2.11
CA SER A 15 -18.14 7.90 -3.21
C SER A 15 -17.64 8.99 -4.17
N ASP A 16 -17.00 10.04 -3.65
CA ASP A 16 -16.43 11.09 -4.47
C ASP A 16 -15.22 10.60 -5.27
N LEU A 17 -14.37 9.74 -4.66
CA LEU A 17 -13.27 9.08 -5.34
C LEU A 17 -13.78 8.10 -6.39
N ASN A 18 -14.78 7.26 -6.08
CA ASN A 18 -15.41 6.37 -7.04
C ASN A 18 -15.95 7.14 -8.25
N LYS A 19 -16.73 8.20 -7.99
CA LYS A 19 -17.23 9.06 -9.06
C LYS A 19 -16.08 9.58 -9.92
N ARG A 20 -15.01 10.08 -9.30
CA ARG A 20 -13.86 10.61 -10.03
C ARG A 20 -13.14 9.56 -10.86
N LEU A 21 -13.00 8.34 -10.36
CA LEU A 21 -12.39 7.24 -11.11
C LEU A 21 -13.22 6.88 -12.34
N TYR A 22 -14.54 6.76 -12.21
CA TYR A 22 -15.42 6.52 -13.36
C TYR A 22 -15.40 7.69 -14.38
N GLU A 23 -15.35 8.94 -13.92
CA GLU A 23 -15.18 10.10 -14.80
C GLU A 23 -13.85 10.07 -15.58
N LEU A 24 -12.82 9.45 -15.01
CA LEU A 24 -11.51 9.28 -15.64
C LEU A 24 -11.42 8.03 -16.54
N GLY A 25 -12.49 7.24 -16.60
CA GLY A 25 -12.61 6.10 -17.50
C GLY A 25 -12.38 4.74 -16.87
N SER A 26 -12.41 4.63 -15.53
CA SER A 26 -12.38 3.31 -14.87
C SER A 26 -13.58 2.47 -15.30
N ASP A 27 -13.34 1.22 -15.63
CA ASP A 27 -14.40 0.24 -15.93
C ASP A 27 -15.09 -0.23 -14.65
N ASP A 28 -14.32 -0.31 -13.56
CA ASP A 28 -14.75 -0.82 -12.27
C ASP A 28 -13.90 -0.22 -11.15
N VAL A 29 -14.49 0.00 -9.98
CA VAL A 29 -13.80 0.39 -8.76
C VAL A 29 -14.08 -0.68 -7.72
N GLU A 30 -13.11 -1.58 -7.51
CA GLU A 30 -13.26 -2.72 -6.62
C GLU A 30 -13.29 -2.30 -5.15
N ALA A 31 -12.37 -1.45 -4.75
CA ALA A 31 -12.29 -0.93 -3.39
C ALA A 31 -11.53 0.39 -3.29
N ILE A 32 -11.86 1.16 -2.26
CA ILE A 32 -11.05 2.28 -1.78
C ILE A 32 -10.91 2.11 -0.27
N ASN A 33 -9.74 1.64 0.18
CA ASN A 33 -9.44 1.53 1.59
C ASN A 33 -8.89 2.87 2.09
N ALA A 34 -9.68 3.59 2.87
CA ALA A 34 -9.33 4.88 3.43
C ALA A 34 -9.16 4.76 4.95
N VAL A 35 -7.93 4.84 5.42
CA VAL A 35 -7.57 4.65 6.84
C VAL A 35 -6.90 5.90 7.37
N SER A 36 -7.19 6.28 8.62
CA SER A 36 -6.63 7.51 9.20
C SER A 36 -6.44 7.46 10.71
N GLY A 37 -5.50 8.32 11.17
CA GLY A 37 -5.18 8.51 12.58
C GLY A 37 -4.66 7.24 13.23
N GLU A 38 -5.13 6.94 14.43
CA GLU A 38 -4.73 5.77 15.22
C GLU A 38 -5.02 4.42 14.54
N ARG A 39 -5.81 4.40 13.48
CA ARG A 39 -6.09 3.20 12.71
C ARG A 39 -5.02 2.89 11.65
N CYS A 40 -4.05 3.77 11.47
CA CYS A 40 -2.96 3.51 10.54
C CYS A 40 -2.00 2.41 11.06
N SER A 41 -2.01 2.13 12.37
CA SER A 41 -1.18 1.07 12.98
C SER A 41 -1.98 0.33 14.09
N PRO A 42 -2.08 -1.02 14.04
CA PRO A 42 -1.81 -1.89 12.90
C PRO A 42 -2.79 -1.59 11.75
N HIS A 43 -2.46 -2.05 10.55
CA HIS A 43 -3.21 -1.72 9.35
C HIS A 43 -4.50 -2.56 9.18
N PRO A 44 -5.69 -2.02 9.41
CA PRO A 44 -6.93 -2.66 9.01
C PRO A 44 -7.31 -2.28 7.58
N HIS A 45 -7.92 -3.21 6.84
CA HIS A 45 -8.46 -2.97 5.50
C HIS A 45 -9.92 -2.47 5.52
N ASN A 46 -10.42 -2.00 6.65
CA ASN A 46 -11.78 -1.52 6.78
C ASN A 46 -11.82 -0.03 7.11
N PHE A 47 -12.84 0.62 6.61
CA PHE A 47 -13.12 2.03 6.88
C PHE A 47 -14.07 2.20 8.07
N THR A 48 -14.10 3.42 8.63
CA THR A 48 -14.98 3.81 9.72
C THR A 48 -15.57 5.19 9.42
N ASP A 49 -16.46 5.64 10.30
CA ASP A 49 -17.01 7.00 10.33
C ASP A 49 -16.07 8.05 10.96
N ARG A 50 -14.81 7.68 11.25
CA ARG A 50 -13.81 8.57 11.81
C ARG A 50 -13.55 9.79 10.93
N ILE A 51 -13.68 10.97 11.49
CA ILE A 51 -13.40 12.23 10.81
C ILE A 51 -11.91 12.53 10.90
N LEU A 52 -11.29 12.91 9.77
CA LEU A 52 -9.91 13.34 9.70
C LEU A 52 -9.69 14.62 10.52
N ARG A 53 -8.62 14.67 11.29
CA ARG A 53 -8.22 15.79 12.14
C ARG A 53 -6.85 16.33 11.74
N PRO A 54 -6.56 17.62 11.97
CA PRO A 54 -5.19 18.14 11.82
C PRO A 54 -4.19 17.31 12.63
N GLY A 55 -3.09 16.92 11.98
CA GLY A 55 -2.07 16.03 12.53
C GLY A 55 -2.26 14.54 12.20
N ASP A 56 -3.44 14.15 11.74
CA ASP A 56 -3.66 12.76 11.33
C ASP A 56 -2.79 12.40 10.11
N GLN A 57 -2.25 11.21 10.17
CA GLN A 57 -1.80 10.52 8.97
C GLN A 57 -2.99 9.79 8.36
N ALA A 58 -3.05 9.74 7.06
CA ALA A 58 -4.07 8.99 6.32
C ALA A 58 -3.43 8.31 5.12
N PHE A 59 -3.85 7.11 4.82
CA PHE A 59 -3.50 6.46 3.57
C PHE A 59 -4.74 5.96 2.85
N PHE A 60 -4.61 5.94 1.54
CA PHE A 60 -5.63 5.50 0.61
C PHE A 60 -5.04 4.39 -0.23
N ASP A 61 -5.76 3.29 -0.30
CA ASP A 61 -5.52 2.23 -1.26
C ASP A 61 -6.64 2.29 -2.28
N ILE A 62 -6.27 2.51 -3.53
CA ILE A 62 -7.22 2.67 -4.64
C ILE A 62 -7.08 1.47 -5.55
N ILE A 63 -8.11 0.65 -5.58
CA ILE A 63 -8.18 -0.57 -6.39
C ILE A 63 -9.26 -0.38 -7.44
N GLN A 64 -8.86 -0.35 -8.70
CA GLN A 64 -9.75 -0.12 -9.83
C GLN A 64 -9.35 -0.95 -11.05
N ALA A 65 -10.19 -0.96 -12.07
CA ALA A 65 -9.88 -1.54 -13.38
C ALA A 65 -9.96 -0.47 -14.46
N TYR A 66 -9.04 -0.54 -15.41
CA TYR A 66 -9.05 0.25 -16.62
C TYR A 66 -8.76 -0.65 -17.83
N MET A 67 -9.67 -0.66 -18.81
CA MET A 67 -9.60 -1.54 -19.97
C MET A 67 -9.41 -3.03 -19.60
N GLY A 68 -10.08 -3.46 -18.52
CA GLY A 68 -10.04 -4.83 -18.00
C GLY A 68 -8.82 -5.18 -17.13
N TYR A 69 -7.84 -4.29 -16.96
CA TYR A 69 -6.68 -4.52 -16.12
C TYR A 69 -6.84 -3.83 -14.76
N ARG A 70 -6.47 -4.55 -13.70
CA ARG A 70 -6.52 -4.05 -12.32
C ARG A 70 -5.32 -3.17 -12.02
N THR A 71 -5.54 -2.20 -11.13
CA THR A 71 -4.51 -1.38 -10.50
C THR A 71 -4.68 -1.40 -9.00
N CYS A 72 -3.58 -1.28 -8.25
CA CYS A 72 -3.56 -1.23 -6.79
C CYS A 72 -2.55 -0.17 -6.35
N TYR A 73 -2.97 0.81 -5.54
CA TYR A 73 -2.11 1.96 -5.32
C TYR A 73 -2.29 2.62 -3.96
N TYR A 74 -1.32 2.42 -3.06
CA TYR A 74 -1.29 3.11 -1.77
C TYR A 74 -0.56 4.43 -1.81
N ARG A 75 -1.16 5.45 -1.20
CA ARG A 75 -0.49 6.71 -0.87
C ARG A 75 -0.80 7.13 0.55
N THR A 76 0.24 7.58 1.26
CA THR A 76 0.14 8.13 2.61
C THR A 76 0.23 9.65 2.56
N LEU A 77 -0.68 10.31 3.25
CA LEU A 77 -0.79 11.76 3.36
C LEU A 77 -0.87 12.17 4.81
N ASN A 78 -0.54 13.43 5.11
CA ASN A 78 -0.77 14.03 6.43
C ASN A 78 -1.74 15.20 6.33
N VAL A 79 -2.63 15.29 7.29
CA VAL A 79 -3.54 16.44 7.43
C VAL A 79 -2.80 17.56 8.16
N GLY A 80 -2.28 18.52 7.41
CA GLY A 80 -1.42 19.58 7.93
C GLY A 80 0.06 19.14 8.01
N ARG A 81 0.70 19.35 9.15
CA ARG A 81 2.13 19.04 9.32
C ARG A 81 2.35 17.62 9.82
N ALA A 82 3.26 16.90 9.16
CA ALA A 82 3.75 15.62 9.64
C ALA A 82 4.67 15.81 10.86
N THR A 83 4.56 14.90 11.82
CA THR A 83 5.54 14.77 12.92
C THR A 83 6.86 14.21 12.41
N GLN A 84 7.92 14.26 13.20
CA GLN A 84 9.19 13.62 12.83
C GLN A 84 9.03 12.11 12.70
N SER A 85 8.32 11.47 13.65
CA SER A 85 8.02 10.03 13.62
C SER A 85 7.34 9.60 12.32
N GLN A 86 6.32 10.34 11.87
CA GLN A 86 5.61 10.07 10.63
C GLN A 86 6.52 10.23 9.40
N ARG A 87 7.36 11.27 9.37
CA ARG A 87 8.33 11.48 8.28
C ARG A 87 9.36 10.36 8.21
N ASP A 88 9.85 9.91 9.37
CA ASP A 88 10.85 8.84 9.44
C ASP A 88 10.25 7.51 8.97
N ALA A 89 9.01 7.20 9.36
CA ALA A 89 8.28 6.03 8.87
C ALA A 89 8.09 6.08 7.34
N TYR A 90 7.68 7.23 6.79
CA TYR A 90 7.51 7.41 5.35
C TYR A 90 8.84 7.24 4.59
N LYS A 91 9.91 7.84 5.11
CA LYS A 91 11.25 7.73 4.52
C LYS A 91 11.71 6.27 4.47
N ARG A 92 11.57 5.53 5.57
CA ARG A 92 11.93 4.10 5.64
C ARG A 92 11.10 3.27 4.66
N ALA A 93 9.78 3.46 4.62
CA ALA A 93 8.92 2.79 3.67
C ALA A 93 9.35 3.06 2.22
N ARG A 94 9.72 4.32 1.90
CA ARG A 94 10.20 4.70 0.57
C ARG A 94 11.55 4.03 0.25
N GLU A 95 12.49 4.03 1.19
CA GLU A 95 13.80 3.37 1.02
C GLU A 95 13.65 1.87 0.70
N TRP A 96 12.74 1.17 1.35
CA TRP A 96 12.50 -0.25 1.08
C TRP A 96 11.90 -0.49 -0.30
N ILE A 97 10.89 0.28 -0.70
CA ILE A 97 10.27 0.08 -2.00
C ILE A 97 11.23 0.45 -3.14
N ASP A 98 12.05 1.49 -2.97
CA ASP A 98 13.08 1.87 -3.94
C ASP A 98 14.14 0.77 -4.08
N ALA A 99 14.56 0.15 -2.97
CA ALA A 99 15.48 -0.98 -3.01
C ALA A 99 14.88 -2.19 -3.75
N ALA A 100 13.58 -2.47 -3.55
CA ALA A 100 12.88 -3.52 -4.27
C ALA A 100 12.80 -3.24 -5.77
N ILE A 101 12.38 -2.04 -6.17
CA ILE A 101 12.30 -1.61 -7.57
C ILE A 101 13.67 -1.75 -8.27
N ASN A 102 14.74 -1.29 -7.61
CA ASN A 102 16.10 -1.38 -8.15
C ASN A 102 16.62 -2.83 -8.26
N THR A 103 16.05 -3.76 -7.50
CA THR A 103 16.45 -5.18 -7.51
C THR A 103 15.70 -5.98 -8.57
N ILE A 104 14.47 -5.59 -8.88
CA ILE A 104 13.59 -6.30 -9.84
C ILE A 104 14.15 -6.15 -11.25
N LYS A 105 14.46 -7.31 -11.85
CA LYS A 105 14.86 -7.46 -13.26
C LYS A 105 14.72 -8.91 -13.69
N PRO A 106 14.72 -9.24 -14.99
CA PRO A 106 14.65 -10.61 -15.46
C PRO A 106 15.75 -11.50 -14.85
N GLY A 107 15.39 -12.71 -14.42
CA GLY A 107 16.30 -13.70 -13.80
C GLY A 107 16.50 -13.53 -12.29
N VAL A 108 16.03 -12.45 -11.68
CA VAL A 108 16.00 -12.30 -10.22
C VAL A 108 14.86 -13.15 -9.65
N THR A 109 15.07 -13.73 -8.48
CA THR A 109 14.04 -14.56 -7.81
C THR A 109 13.31 -13.77 -6.71
N THR A 110 12.04 -14.10 -6.49
CA THR A 110 11.17 -13.42 -5.52
C THR A 110 11.72 -13.38 -4.11
N ASP A 111 12.53 -14.37 -3.69
CA ASP A 111 13.17 -14.39 -2.37
C ASP A 111 14.21 -13.29 -2.18
N LYS A 112 14.92 -12.89 -3.25
CA LYS A 112 15.88 -11.80 -3.21
C LYS A 112 15.17 -10.47 -2.97
N VAL A 113 14.01 -10.27 -3.59
CA VAL A 113 13.19 -9.08 -3.38
C VAL A 113 12.56 -9.11 -1.98
N ALA A 114 11.97 -10.24 -1.58
CA ALA A 114 11.33 -10.39 -0.27
C ALA A 114 12.28 -10.16 0.92
N LYS A 115 13.57 -10.45 0.77
CA LYS A 115 14.60 -10.24 1.81
C LYS A 115 14.91 -8.76 2.07
N LEU A 116 14.52 -7.86 1.18
CA LEU A 116 14.74 -6.42 1.34
C LEU A 116 13.80 -5.80 2.36
N TRP A 117 12.66 -6.45 2.64
CA TRP A 117 11.75 -5.99 3.69
C TRP A 117 12.15 -6.56 5.05
N PRO A 118 11.89 -5.80 6.12
CA PRO A 118 12.15 -6.26 7.47
C PRO A 118 11.36 -7.53 7.79
N LYS A 119 11.80 -8.24 8.82
CA LYS A 119 11.05 -9.36 9.38
C LYS A 119 9.82 -8.86 10.10
N ALA A 120 8.77 -9.68 10.16
CA ALA A 120 7.54 -9.37 10.89
C ALA A 120 7.80 -8.94 12.35
N THR A 121 8.79 -9.55 12.99
CA THR A 121 9.20 -9.23 14.36
C THR A 121 9.70 -7.80 14.55
N GLU A 122 10.21 -7.15 13.51
CA GLU A 122 10.61 -5.73 13.56
C GLU A 122 9.40 -4.79 13.60
N PHE A 123 8.23 -5.29 13.24
CA PHE A 123 6.94 -4.57 13.30
C PHE A 123 6.10 -4.94 14.52
N GLY A 124 6.64 -5.78 15.44
CA GLY A 124 5.97 -6.20 16.67
C GLY A 124 5.09 -7.44 16.51
N PHE A 125 5.11 -8.12 15.38
CA PHE A 125 4.44 -9.42 15.19
C PHE A 125 5.33 -10.57 15.69
N THR A 126 4.73 -11.67 16.11
CA THR A 126 5.49 -12.83 16.60
C THR A 126 6.12 -13.64 15.48
N ASP A 127 5.46 -13.69 14.32
CA ASP A 127 5.93 -14.40 13.15
C ASP A 127 5.40 -13.80 11.83
N GLU A 128 5.87 -14.33 10.70
CA GLU A 128 5.48 -13.86 9.37
C GLU A 128 4.01 -14.17 9.03
N MET A 129 3.39 -15.16 9.68
CA MET A 129 1.99 -15.49 9.45
C MET A 129 1.06 -14.45 10.07
N GLU A 130 1.40 -13.91 11.24
CA GLU A 130 0.65 -12.81 11.86
C GLU A 130 0.71 -11.54 11.00
N ALA A 131 1.80 -11.36 10.26
CA ALA A 131 1.98 -10.24 9.33
C ALA A 131 1.47 -10.54 7.90
N PHE A 132 0.70 -11.62 7.70
CA PHE A 132 0.25 -12.05 6.37
C PHE A 132 -0.43 -10.94 5.55
N GLY A 133 -1.22 -10.10 6.19
CA GLY A 133 -1.88 -8.95 5.54
C GLY A 133 -0.93 -7.80 5.14
N LEU A 134 0.38 -7.92 5.45
CA LEU A 134 1.42 -6.96 5.12
C LEU A 134 2.36 -7.52 4.03
N GLN A 135 1.83 -8.25 3.08
CA GLN A 135 2.63 -8.76 1.96
C GLN A 135 3.28 -7.63 1.19
N PHE A 136 4.43 -7.92 0.60
CA PHE A 136 5.30 -6.89 0.02
C PHE A 136 5.10 -6.72 -1.48
N GLY A 137 4.41 -7.62 -2.14
CA GLY A 137 4.05 -7.47 -3.54
C GLY A 137 3.30 -8.67 -4.08
N HIS A 138 2.60 -8.44 -5.15
CA HIS A 138 1.87 -9.45 -5.89
C HIS A 138 1.86 -9.14 -7.38
N GLY A 139 1.73 -10.16 -8.20
CA GLY A 139 1.44 -9.98 -9.60
C GLY A 139 0.11 -9.25 -9.77
N LEU A 140 0.02 -8.47 -10.83
CA LEU A 140 -1.11 -7.62 -11.13
C LEU A 140 -1.45 -7.75 -12.63
N GLY A 141 -2.71 -7.88 -12.95
CA GLY A 141 -3.16 -8.03 -14.33
C GLY A 141 -4.67 -7.97 -14.45
N MET A 142 -5.29 -9.02 -14.94
CA MET A 142 -6.74 -9.14 -15.00
C MET A 142 -7.35 -9.40 -13.63
N ALA A 143 -6.61 -10.07 -12.73
CA ALA A 143 -6.95 -10.16 -11.32
C ALA A 143 -6.12 -9.19 -10.49
N LEU A 144 -6.66 -8.78 -9.34
CA LEU A 144 -5.95 -7.91 -8.40
C LEU A 144 -4.71 -8.60 -7.85
N HIS A 145 -4.83 -9.86 -7.45
CA HIS A 145 -3.72 -10.65 -6.92
C HIS A 145 -3.42 -11.81 -7.87
N GLU A 146 -2.33 -11.69 -8.60
CA GLU A 146 -1.80 -12.74 -9.47
C GLU A 146 -0.46 -13.26 -8.94
N ARG A 147 -0.03 -14.40 -9.46
CA ARG A 147 1.31 -14.93 -9.15
C ARG A 147 2.37 -14.23 -10.02
N PRO A 148 3.60 -14.14 -9.51
CA PRO A 148 4.07 -14.57 -8.20
C PRO A 148 3.70 -13.58 -7.08
N ILE A 149 3.56 -14.12 -5.86
CA ILE A 149 3.47 -13.33 -4.64
C ILE A 149 4.88 -13.10 -4.12
N ILE A 150 5.19 -11.87 -3.74
CA ILE A 150 6.47 -11.50 -3.11
C ILE A 150 6.22 -11.28 -1.63
N SER A 151 6.58 -12.25 -0.82
CA SER A 151 6.47 -12.16 0.65
C SER A 151 7.53 -13.04 1.32
N ARG A 152 7.86 -12.71 2.56
CA ARG A 152 8.76 -13.54 3.36
C ARG A 152 8.16 -14.92 3.67
N LEU A 153 6.82 -14.98 3.75
CA LEU A 153 6.10 -16.23 4.05
C LEU A 153 6.21 -17.26 2.92
N VAL A 154 6.15 -16.82 1.66
CA VAL A 154 6.10 -17.71 0.49
C VAL A 154 7.42 -17.72 -0.27
N SER A 155 7.99 -16.57 -0.56
CA SER A 155 9.12 -16.44 -1.49
C SER A 155 10.41 -17.04 -0.94
N LEU A 156 10.60 -17.08 0.39
CA LEU A 156 11.80 -17.64 0.98
C LEU A 156 11.87 -19.16 0.85
N THR A 157 10.73 -19.85 0.80
CA THR A 157 10.63 -21.30 0.70
C THR A 157 10.36 -21.77 -0.73
N HIS A 158 9.67 -20.95 -1.52
CA HIS A 158 9.26 -21.24 -2.89
C HIS A 158 9.60 -20.06 -3.81
N PRO A 159 10.89 -19.78 -4.03
CA PRO A 159 11.29 -18.66 -4.90
C PRO A 159 10.87 -18.91 -6.34
N LEU A 160 10.36 -17.87 -6.99
CA LEU A 160 10.02 -17.87 -8.40
C LEU A 160 10.89 -16.85 -9.14
N GLU A 161 11.31 -17.20 -10.36
CA GLU A 161 12.08 -16.33 -11.22
C GLU A 161 11.18 -15.26 -11.82
N LEU A 162 11.64 -14.00 -11.78
CA LEU A 162 10.99 -12.87 -12.42
C LEU A 162 11.35 -12.87 -13.91
N LYS A 163 10.33 -12.71 -14.74
CA LYS A 163 10.48 -12.69 -16.20
C LYS A 163 10.09 -11.33 -16.74
N GLU A 164 10.72 -10.95 -17.84
CA GLU A 164 10.38 -9.77 -18.61
C GLU A 164 8.85 -9.72 -18.91
N GLY A 165 8.27 -8.55 -18.79
CA GLY A 165 6.84 -8.31 -19.00
C GLY A 165 5.95 -8.61 -17.80
N MET A 166 6.46 -9.21 -16.71
CA MET A 166 5.67 -9.34 -15.48
C MET A 166 5.38 -7.97 -14.88
N VAL A 167 4.16 -7.79 -14.37
CA VAL A 167 3.71 -6.58 -13.69
C VAL A 167 3.44 -6.91 -12.24
N PHE A 168 3.87 -6.03 -11.34
CA PHE A 168 3.71 -6.17 -9.89
C PHE A 168 3.18 -4.89 -9.28
N ALA A 169 2.31 -5.03 -8.29
CA ALA A 169 2.13 -4.07 -7.23
C ALA A 169 3.14 -4.39 -6.12
N LEU A 170 3.99 -3.42 -5.79
CA LEU A 170 4.95 -3.51 -4.68
C LEU A 170 4.49 -2.57 -3.57
N GLU A 171 4.24 -3.10 -2.40
CA GLU A 171 3.67 -2.36 -1.28
C GLU A 171 4.51 -2.48 -0.01
N THR A 172 4.57 -1.40 0.75
CA THR A 172 5.29 -1.33 2.01
C THR A 172 4.36 -0.98 3.16
N TYR A 173 4.78 -1.35 4.37
CA TYR A 173 4.20 -0.88 5.62
C TYR A 173 5.34 -0.55 6.58
N CYS A 174 5.31 0.64 7.15
CA CYS A 174 6.28 1.02 8.18
C CYS A 174 5.54 1.72 9.33
N PRO A 175 5.43 1.08 10.50
CA PRO A 175 4.89 1.75 11.68
C PRO A 175 5.81 2.88 12.12
N ALA A 176 5.21 3.97 12.58
CA ALA A 176 5.92 5.08 13.17
C ALA A 176 6.22 4.80 14.65
N SER A 177 7.23 5.45 15.19
CA SER A 177 7.64 5.28 16.59
C SER A 177 6.65 5.85 17.61
N ASP A 178 5.60 6.55 17.15
CA ASP A 178 4.50 7.03 17.99
C ASP A 178 3.48 5.94 18.36
N GLY A 179 3.57 4.75 17.75
CA GLY A 179 2.73 3.60 18.03
C GLY A 179 1.32 3.65 17.42
N VAL A 180 0.96 4.73 16.75
CA VAL A 180 -0.39 4.93 16.17
C VAL A 180 -0.38 5.29 14.70
N SER A 181 0.71 5.90 14.21
CA SER A 181 0.87 6.24 12.79
C SER A 181 1.62 5.13 12.04
N ALA A 182 1.40 5.04 10.75
CA ALA A 182 2.20 4.17 9.86
C ALA A 182 2.17 4.72 8.44
N ALA A 183 3.25 4.50 7.70
CA ALA A 183 3.30 4.82 6.27
C ALA A 183 3.03 3.57 5.44
N ARG A 184 2.22 3.72 4.39
CA ARG A 184 2.06 2.75 3.32
C ARG A 184 2.31 3.42 1.98
N ILE A 185 3.14 2.80 1.18
CA ILE A 185 3.48 3.24 -0.18
C ILE A 185 3.42 2.02 -1.07
N GLU A 186 2.80 2.17 -2.21
CA GLU A 186 2.73 1.13 -3.22
C GLU A 186 3.09 1.71 -4.59
N GLU A 187 3.82 0.95 -5.37
CA GLU A 187 4.18 1.29 -6.75
C GLU A 187 3.89 0.11 -7.66
N GLU A 188 3.32 0.40 -8.81
CA GLU A 188 3.19 -0.58 -9.89
C GLU A 188 4.45 -0.56 -10.74
N VAL A 189 5.02 -1.72 -10.99
CA VAL A 189 6.27 -1.88 -11.74
C VAL A 189 6.13 -2.96 -12.80
N VAL A 190 6.79 -2.76 -13.92
CA VAL A 190 6.97 -3.77 -14.97
C VAL A 190 8.41 -4.23 -15.00
N VAL A 191 8.61 -5.54 -15.13
CA VAL A 191 9.93 -6.15 -15.25
C VAL A 191 10.46 -5.93 -16.68
N THR A 192 11.53 -5.18 -16.83
CA THR A 192 12.18 -4.84 -18.11
C THR A 192 13.65 -5.21 -18.14
#